data_2ef0de7232f9a266ef8b3726c7f70bcf
#
_entry.id   2ef0de7232f9a266ef8b3726c7f70bcf
#
_cell.length_a   1.000
_cell.length_b   1.000
_cell.length_c   1.000
_cell.angle_alpha   90.00
_cell.angle_beta   90.00
_cell.angle_gamma   90.00
#
_symmetry.space_group_name_H-M   'P 1'
#
loop_
_entity.id
_entity.type
_entity.pdbx_description
1 polymer ?
#
loop_
_entity_poly.entity_id
_entity_poly.type
_entity_poly.pdbx_seq_one_letter_code
_entity_poly.pdbx_strand_id
1 'polypeptide(L)'
;TYFSTPSTLAHGAYPFWSGELFNRGRSSAAERVDIDISHQALAGGVLCGDGQWRQIVTIEDALAGGCTLFNLDQLKQENSADDFRNLFMCEFVDDKASVFPFEELQRCMVDAMEDWEDFEPFADRPFNWRPVWIGYDPSHTGDSAGCAVLAPPLVAGGKFRILERHQWKGMDFAAQAEAIRALTEKYNVDYIGIDATGIGQGVYQLVRSFFPAARAIRYTPEMKTAMVLKAKDTIRRGCLEYDAGATDITQSF
;
A
#
# COMPACT_ATOMS: atom_id res chain seq x y z
N THR A 1 6.22 19.98 -15.25
CA THR A 1 7.39 19.39 -14.61
C THR A 1 6.91 18.41 -13.55
N TYR A 2 7.40 17.20 -13.60
CA TYR A 2 7.08 16.14 -12.63
C TYR A 2 8.35 15.78 -11.88
N PHE A 3 8.25 15.67 -10.56
CA PHE A 3 9.28 15.15 -9.68
C PHE A 3 8.67 13.96 -8.94
N SER A 4 9.34 12.83 -8.93
CA SER A 4 8.88 11.64 -8.23
C SER A 4 10.04 10.70 -7.96
N THR A 5 9.94 9.93 -6.90
CA THR A 5 10.73 8.72 -6.73
C THR A 5 10.08 7.62 -7.57
N PRO A 6 10.84 6.81 -8.30
CA PRO A 6 10.29 5.67 -9.01
C PRO A 6 9.65 4.68 -8.03
N SER A 7 8.76 3.85 -8.56
CA SER A 7 8.12 2.78 -7.82
C SER A 7 8.40 1.45 -8.54
N THR A 8 7.40 0.61 -8.74
CA THR A 8 7.55 -0.64 -9.47
C THR A 8 7.42 -0.42 -10.99
N LEU A 9 7.84 -1.39 -11.78
CA LEU A 9 7.65 -1.41 -13.24
C LEU A 9 6.17 -1.40 -13.64
N ALA A 10 5.27 -1.88 -12.77
CA ALA A 10 3.82 -1.84 -12.97
C ALA A 10 3.20 -0.47 -12.70
N HIS A 11 3.93 0.47 -12.07
CA HIS A 11 3.41 1.80 -11.77
C HIS A 11 3.09 2.59 -13.05
N GLY A 12 1.95 3.27 -13.06
CA GLY A 12 1.46 4.02 -14.23
C GLY A 12 2.42 5.10 -14.79
N ALA A 13 3.38 5.57 -14.02
CA ALA A 13 4.43 6.48 -14.48
C ALA A 13 5.53 5.77 -15.31
N TYR A 14 5.72 4.45 -15.16
CA TYR A 14 6.77 3.74 -15.86
C TYR A 14 6.63 3.79 -17.38
N PRO A 15 5.45 3.52 -18.00
CA PRO A 15 5.29 3.63 -19.44
C PRO A 15 5.53 5.04 -19.98
N PHE A 16 5.28 6.08 -19.18
CA PHE A 16 5.62 7.46 -19.52
C PHE A 16 7.13 7.68 -19.44
N TRP A 17 7.76 7.20 -18.37
CA TRP A 17 9.19 7.37 -18.13
C TRP A 17 10.04 6.57 -19.13
N SER A 18 9.66 5.34 -19.45
CA SER A 18 10.36 4.46 -20.40
C SER A 18 10.15 4.83 -21.88
N GLY A 19 9.20 5.73 -22.19
CA GLY A 19 8.83 6.05 -23.55
C GLY A 19 7.83 5.08 -24.18
N GLU A 20 7.39 4.06 -23.46
CA GLU A 20 6.37 3.10 -23.94
C GLU A 20 5.07 3.79 -24.32
N LEU A 21 4.65 4.78 -23.52
CA LEU A 21 3.43 5.54 -23.79
C LEU A 21 3.54 6.32 -25.12
N PHE A 22 4.71 6.89 -25.40
CA PHE A 22 4.98 7.57 -26.69
C PHE A 22 4.92 6.59 -27.84
N ASN A 23 5.40 5.38 -27.64
CA ASN A 23 5.45 4.33 -28.67
C ASN A 23 4.09 3.67 -28.95
N ARG A 24 3.07 3.87 -28.09
CA ARG A 24 1.73 3.33 -28.31
C ARG A 24 1.12 3.89 -29.60
N GLY A 25 0.64 2.98 -30.44
CA GLY A 25 0.05 3.31 -31.73
C GLY A 25 1.04 3.59 -32.86
N ARG A 26 2.36 3.52 -32.64
CA ARG A 26 3.41 3.64 -33.64
C ARG A 26 3.81 2.26 -34.14
N SER A 27 3.48 1.94 -35.39
CA SER A 27 3.74 0.61 -35.96
C SER A 27 5.13 0.50 -36.60
N SER A 28 5.69 1.62 -37.09
CA SER A 28 6.99 1.65 -37.71
C SER A 28 8.13 1.71 -36.66
N ALA A 29 9.12 0.86 -36.82
CA ALA A 29 10.33 0.91 -35.96
C ALA A 29 11.07 2.27 -36.05
N ALA A 30 10.98 2.94 -37.22
CA ALA A 30 11.60 4.26 -37.43
C ALA A 30 10.91 5.40 -36.65
N GLU A 31 9.66 5.20 -36.21
CA GLU A 31 8.88 6.18 -35.44
C GLU A 31 8.96 5.92 -33.94
N ARG A 32 9.47 4.79 -33.54
CA ARG A 32 9.63 4.42 -32.13
C ARG A 32 10.91 4.99 -31.58
N VAL A 33 10.86 5.38 -30.31
CA VAL A 33 12.02 5.80 -29.55
C VAL A 33 12.42 4.70 -28.56
N ASP A 34 13.72 4.48 -28.47
CA ASP A 34 14.31 3.67 -27.41
C ASP A 34 15.01 4.64 -26.45
N ILE A 35 14.58 4.66 -25.20
CA ILE A 35 15.08 5.60 -24.20
C ILE A 35 15.87 4.80 -23.17
N ASP A 36 17.16 5.05 -23.10
CA ASP A 36 17.99 4.55 -22.02
C ASP A 36 17.65 5.30 -20.73
N ILE A 37 16.92 4.63 -19.83
CA ILE A 37 16.46 5.17 -18.55
C ILE A 37 17.45 4.90 -17.41
N SER A 38 18.66 4.47 -17.71
CA SER A 38 19.71 4.27 -16.70
C SER A 38 20.18 5.60 -16.10
N HIS A 39 20.64 5.54 -14.85
CA HIS A 39 21.27 6.70 -14.22
C HIS A 39 22.44 7.24 -15.06
N GLN A 40 23.27 6.35 -15.61
CA GLN A 40 24.41 6.75 -16.44
C GLN A 40 23.99 7.61 -17.64
N ALA A 41 22.87 7.29 -18.28
CA ALA A 41 22.35 8.05 -19.43
C ALA A 41 21.70 9.37 -19.00
N LEU A 42 21.07 9.43 -17.84
CA LEU A 42 20.19 10.53 -17.44
C LEU A 42 20.72 11.43 -16.32
N ALA A 43 21.87 11.15 -15.71
CA ALA A 43 22.41 11.93 -14.59
C ALA A 43 22.59 13.43 -14.90
N GLY A 44 23.00 13.75 -16.13
CA GLY A 44 23.22 15.14 -16.58
C GLY A 44 21.96 15.88 -17.06
N GLY A 45 20.84 15.18 -17.14
CA GLY A 45 19.63 15.69 -17.78
C GLY A 45 19.70 15.68 -19.30
N VAL A 46 18.75 14.99 -19.94
CA VAL A 46 18.75 14.75 -21.38
C VAL A 46 17.38 15.00 -21.99
N LEU A 47 17.35 15.69 -23.13
CA LEU A 47 16.17 15.75 -23.99
C LEU A 47 16.11 14.46 -24.81
N CYS A 48 15.14 13.60 -24.48
CA CYS A 48 14.99 12.29 -25.09
C CYS A 48 14.24 12.35 -26.44
N GLY A 49 14.32 11.26 -27.21
CA GLY A 49 13.74 11.19 -28.55
C GLY A 49 12.21 11.36 -28.62
N ASP A 50 11.50 11.22 -27.50
CA ASP A 50 10.09 11.50 -27.36
C ASP A 50 9.78 12.98 -27.05
N GLY A 51 10.77 13.85 -27.07
CA GLY A 51 10.65 15.29 -26.76
C GLY A 51 10.53 15.60 -25.27
N GLN A 52 10.66 14.63 -24.38
CA GLN A 52 10.64 14.84 -22.93
C GLN A 52 12.05 14.97 -22.39
N TRP A 53 12.25 15.96 -21.52
CA TRP A 53 13.48 16.11 -20.78
C TRP A 53 13.43 15.24 -19.52
N ARG A 54 14.47 14.41 -19.32
CA ARG A 54 14.59 13.52 -18.17
C ARG A 54 15.89 13.73 -17.45
N GLN A 55 15.86 13.60 -16.13
CA GLN A 55 17.05 13.57 -15.28
C GLN A 55 16.82 12.62 -14.12
N ILE A 56 17.87 11.90 -13.74
CA ILE A 56 17.96 11.13 -12.49
C ILE A 56 18.99 11.79 -11.60
N VAL A 57 18.61 12.01 -10.34
CA VAL A 57 19.52 12.49 -9.29
C VAL A 57 19.44 11.50 -8.13
N THR A 58 20.51 10.78 -7.89
CA THR A 58 20.61 9.79 -6.80
C THR A 58 21.14 10.43 -5.52
N ILE A 59 21.10 9.67 -4.40
CA ILE A 59 21.75 10.10 -3.16
C ILE A 59 23.27 10.28 -3.35
N GLU A 60 23.90 9.47 -4.20
CA GLU A 60 25.33 9.58 -4.48
C GLU A 60 25.65 10.86 -5.24
N ASP A 61 24.80 11.27 -6.20
CA ASP A 61 24.94 12.57 -6.87
C ASP A 61 24.77 13.73 -5.90
N ALA A 62 23.80 13.64 -5.00
CA ALA A 62 23.58 14.67 -3.99
C ALA A 62 24.77 14.83 -3.05
N LEU A 63 25.36 13.72 -2.60
CA LEU A 63 26.56 13.73 -1.75
C LEU A 63 27.79 14.27 -2.52
N ALA A 64 27.97 13.85 -3.79
CA ALA A 64 29.02 14.36 -4.65
C ALA A 64 28.85 15.87 -4.93
N GLY A 65 27.61 16.35 -4.98
CA GLY A 65 27.25 17.77 -5.08
C GLY A 65 27.40 18.58 -3.80
N GLY A 66 27.88 17.96 -2.70
CA GLY A 66 28.13 18.63 -1.43
C GLY A 66 26.99 18.57 -0.41
N CYS A 67 25.98 17.72 -0.62
CA CYS A 67 24.95 17.46 0.39
C CYS A 67 25.58 16.73 1.60
N THR A 68 25.39 17.26 2.80
CA THR A 68 25.89 16.69 4.06
C THR A 68 24.79 16.23 5.01
N LEU A 69 23.55 16.21 4.52
CA LEU A 69 22.38 15.90 5.35
C LEU A 69 22.23 14.41 5.66
N PHE A 70 22.86 13.54 4.86
CA PHE A 70 22.66 12.11 4.93
C PHE A 70 23.98 11.35 5.14
N ASN A 71 23.89 10.27 5.92
CA ASN A 71 24.96 9.28 6.04
C ASN A 71 24.62 8.06 5.18
N LEU A 72 25.39 7.81 4.14
CA LEU A 72 25.12 6.73 3.17
C LEU A 72 25.16 5.34 3.81
N ASP A 73 26.10 5.10 4.72
CA ASP A 73 26.23 3.80 5.39
C ASP A 73 25.05 3.52 6.32
N GLN A 74 24.61 4.57 7.02
CA GLN A 74 23.41 4.47 7.86
C GLN A 74 22.17 4.17 7.03
N LEU A 75 21.97 4.88 5.91
CA LEU A 75 20.83 4.63 5.02
C LEU A 75 20.84 3.20 4.46
N LYS A 76 22.02 2.67 4.10
CA LYS A 76 22.16 1.28 3.66
C LYS A 76 21.87 0.25 4.75
N GLN A 77 22.12 0.59 6.01
CA GLN A 77 21.81 -0.30 7.16
C GLN A 77 20.33 -0.26 7.56
N GLU A 78 19.68 0.89 7.41
CA GLU A 78 18.28 1.11 7.81
C GLU A 78 17.27 0.62 6.77
N ASN A 79 17.69 0.42 5.52
CA ASN A 79 16.81 0.04 4.42
C ASN A 79 17.23 -1.32 3.83
N SER A 80 16.25 -2.06 3.28
CA SER A 80 16.56 -3.23 2.47
C SER A 80 17.33 -2.82 1.21
N ALA A 81 18.03 -3.76 0.55
CA ALA A 81 18.75 -3.47 -0.69
C ALA A 81 17.83 -2.93 -1.79
N ASP A 82 16.61 -3.47 -1.89
CA ASP A 82 15.63 -3.06 -2.89
C ASP A 82 15.03 -1.68 -2.55
N ASP A 83 14.70 -1.43 -1.29
CA ASP A 83 14.24 -0.10 -0.85
C ASP A 83 15.33 0.95 -1.06
N PHE A 84 16.59 0.62 -0.76
CA PHE A 84 17.71 1.54 -1.00
C PHE A 84 17.87 1.87 -2.48
N ARG A 85 17.80 0.86 -3.35
CA ARG A 85 17.86 1.06 -4.81
C ARG A 85 16.71 1.91 -5.32
N ASN A 86 15.50 1.63 -4.84
CA ASN A 86 14.29 2.36 -5.23
C ASN A 86 14.30 3.81 -4.74
N LEU A 87 14.41 4.01 -3.41
CA LEU A 87 14.22 5.32 -2.78
C LEU A 87 15.42 6.27 -3.00
N PHE A 88 16.63 5.75 -3.00
CA PHE A 88 17.85 6.57 -2.99
C PHE A 88 18.66 6.50 -4.28
N MET A 89 18.56 5.40 -5.02
CA MET A 89 19.23 5.26 -6.31
C MET A 89 18.30 5.49 -7.49
N CYS A 90 17.01 5.79 -7.23
CA CYS A 90 16.00 6.11 -8.25
C CYS A 90 15.80 5.00 -9.29
N GLU A 91 15.94 3.73 -8.88
CA GLU A 91 15.70 2.58 -9.74
C GLU A 91 14.25 2.11 -9.62
N PHE A 92 13.65 1.75 -10.76
CA PHE A 92 12.38 1.01 -10.73
C PHE A 92 12.65 -0.42 -10.29
N VAL A 93 11.90 -0.88 -9.29
CA VAL A 93 12.02 -2.25 -8.79
C VAL A 93 11.16 -3.17 -9.66
N ASP A 94 11.72 -4.32 -10.04
CA ASP A 94 10.92 -5.36 -10.72
C ASP A 94 9.85 -5.85 -9.74
N ASP A 95 8.59 -5.81 -10.18
CA ASP A 95 7.44 -6.26 -9.40
C ASP A 95 7.57 -7.73 -8.94
N LYS A 96 8.38 -8.52 -9.65
CA LYS A 96 8.72 -9.90 -9.24
C LYS A 96 9.54 -9.97 -7.95
N ALA A 97 10.27 -8.90 -7.61
CA ALA A 97 10.99 -8.76 -6.35
C ALA A 97 10.12 -8.14 -5.24
N SER A 98 8.93 -7.63 -5.57
CA SER A 98 7.99 -7.10 -4.59
C SER A 98 7.58 -8.18 -3.59
N VAL A 99 7.39 -7.77 -2.34
CA VAL A 99 6.84 -8.64 -1.29
C VAL A 99 5.45 -9.16 -1.68
N PHE A 100 4.69 -8.33 -2.40
CA PHE A 100 3.35 -8.62 -2.93
C PHE A 100 3.32 -8.37 -4.44
N PRO A 101 3.70 -9.36 -5.29
CA PRO A 101 3.67 -9.23 -6.74
C PRO A 101 2.27 -8.87 -7.25
N PHE A 102 2.18 -7.93 -8.18
CA PHE A 102 0.90 -7.46 -8.72
C PHE A 102 0.06 -8.60 -9.31
N GLU A 103 0.69 -9.58 -9.96
CA GLU A 103 -0.02 -10.77 -10.48
C GLU A 103 -0.71 -11.59 -9.38
N GLU A 104 -0.12 -11.66 -8.18
CA GLU A 104 -0.72 -12.33 -7.02
C GLU A 104 -1.88 -11.49 -6.46
N LEU A 105 -1.71 -10.17 -6.38
CA LEU A 105 -2.76 -9.24 -5.95
C LEU A 105 -3.94 -9.23 -6.92
N GLN A 106 -3.69 -9.28 -8.22
CA GLN A 106 -4.73 -9.32 -9.24
C GLN A 106 -5.67 -10.54 -9.10
N ARG A 107 -5.15 -11.68 -8.63
CA ARG A 107 -5.96 -12.86 -8.33
C ARG A 107 -6.88 -12.70 -7.11
N CYS A 108 -6.59 -11.69 -6.29
CA CYS A 108 -7.40 -11.33 -5.12
C CYS A 108 -8.50 -10.31 -5.43
N MET A 109 -8.46 -9.70 -6.63
CA MET A 109 -9.44 -8.72 -7.07
C MET A 109 -10.70 -9.41 -7.60
N VAL A 110 -11.84 -8.95 -7.14
CA VAL A 110 -13.17 -9.43 -7.55
C VAL A 110 -14.08 -8.24 -7.81
N ASP A 111 -15.18 -8.44 -8.49
CA ASP A 111 -16.30 -7.49 -8.47
C ASP A 111 -17.17 -7.80 -7.24
N ALA A 112 -17.02 -6.98 -6.19
CA ALA A 112 -17.71 -7.22 -4.94
C ALA A 112 -19.26 -7.17 -5.08
N MET A 113 -19.77 -6.44 -6.07
CA MET A 113 -21.21 -6.32 -6.31
C MET A 113 -21.78 -7.55 -7.05
N GLU A 114 -20.98 -8.20 -7.88
CA GLU A 114 -21.40 -9.38 -8.64
C GLU A 114 -21.03 -10.69 -7.95
N ASP A 115 -19.83 -10.75 -7.32
CA ASP A 115 -19.27 -11.99 -6.79
C ASP A 115 -19.67 -12.27 -5.33
N TRP A 116 -20.07 -11.25 -4.55
CA TRP A 116 -20.41 -11.41 -3.13
C TRP A 116 -21.92 -11.31 -2.90
N GLU A 117 -22.65 -12.36 -3.21
CA GLU A 117 -24.11 -12.46 -3.04
C GLU A 117 -24.60 -12.18 -1.61
N ASP A 118 -23.71 -12.30 -0.62
CA ASP A 118 -23.99 -12.14 0.81
C ASP A 118 -23.53 -10.80 1.38
N PHE A 119 -23.16 -9.84 0.52
CA PHE A 119 -22.71 -8.50 0.89
C PHE A 119 -23.51 -7.42 0.15
N GLU A 120 -24.22 -6.59 0.92
CA GLU A 120 -25.04 -5.49 0.42
C GLU A 120 -24.47 -4.15 0.91
N PRO A 121 -23.49 -3.53 0.23
CA PRO A 121 -22.70 -2.39 0.75
C PRO A 121 -23.54 -1.16 1.12
N PHE A 122 -24.75 -1.02 0.57
CA PHE A 122 -25.66 0.11 0.82
C PHE A 122 -26.73 -0.18 1.87
N ALA A 123 -26.79 -1.39 2.42
CA ALA A 123 -27.72 -1.73 3.50
C ALA A 123 -27.22 -1.19 4.85
N ASP A 124 -28.14 -0.95 5.79
CA ASP A 124 -27.79 -0.55 7.15
C ASP A 124 -26.88 -1.57 7.85
N ARG A 125 -27.01 -2.85 7.49
CA ARG A 125 -26.13 -3.95 7.90
C ARG A 125 -25.62 -4.70 6.68
N PRO A 126 -24.53 -4.22 6.06
CA PRO A 126 -24.06 -4.72 4.77
C PRO A 126 -23.72 -6.21 4.74
N PHE A 127 -23.36 -6.78 5.88
CA PHE A 127 -22.97 -8.19 6.01
C PHE A 127 -23.87 -8.97 6.99
N ASN A 128 -25.07 -8.48 7.23
CA ASN A 128 -26.04 -9.03 8.16
C ASN A 128 -25.44 -9.24 9.57
N TRP A 129 -25.59 -10.42 10.15
CA TRP A 129 -25.06 -10.80 11.46
C TRP A 129 -23.78 -11.63 11.39
N ARG A 130 -23.18 -11.71 10.23
CA ARG A 130 -21.94 -12.46 10.06
C ARG A 130 -20.80 -11.73 10.75
N PRO A 131 -19.88 -12.46 11.41
CA PRO A 131 -18.80 -11.83 12.14
C PRO A 131 -17.82 -11.13 11.20
N VAL A 132 -17.32 -9.98 11.63
CA VAL A 132 -16.25 -9.26 10.96
C VAL A 132 -15.16 -8.87 11.95
N TRP A 133 -13.98 -8.62 11.43
CA TRP A 133 -12.83 -8.12 12.16
C TRP A 133 -12.50 -6.71 11.72
N ILE A 134 -12.02 -5.89 12.63
CA ILE A 134 -11.49 -4.55 12.34
C ILE A 134 -10.00 -4.55 12.62
N GLY A 135 -9.22 -4.14 11.64
CA GLY A 135 -7.81 -3.77 11.77
C GLY A 135 -7.67 -2.25 11.75
N TYR A 136 -6.94 -1.68 12.70
CA TYR A 136 -6.82 -0.25 12.81
C TYR A 136 -5.40 0.20 13.13
N ASP A 137 -4.90 1.13 12.30
CA ASP A 137 -3.62 1.81 12.44
C ASP A 137 -3.85 3.31 12.71
N PRO A 138 -3.69 3.78 13.97
CA PRO A 138 -3.93 5.16 14.35
C PRO A 138 -2.89 6.13 13.80
N SER A 139 -3.32 7.31 13.37
CA SER A 139 -2.43 8.45 13.09
C SER A 139 -2.96 9.72 13.76
N HIS A 140 -2.07 10.64 14.11
CA HIS A 140 -2.45 11.92 14.74
C HIS A 140 -2.13 13.13 13.87
N THR A 141 -0.94 13.20 13.28
CA THR A 141 -0.45 14.38 12.54
C THR A 141 0.27 13.97 11.27
N GLY A 142 -0.15 14.56 10.14
CA GLY A 142 0.53 14.39 8.85
C GLY A 142 0.07 13.19 8.04
N ASP A 143 0.04 12.01 8.64
CA ASP A 143 -0.39 10.79 8.00
C ASP A 143 -1.88 10.50 8.19
N SER A 144 -2.43 9.60 7.39
CA SER A 144 -3.80 9.14 7.53
C SER A 144 -3.87 7.91 8.43
N ALA A 145 -4.82 7.89 9.36
CA ALA A 145 -5.15 6.67 10.09
C ALA A 145 -5.85 5.68 9.14
N GLY A 146 -5.45 4.43 9.19
CA GLY A 146 -5.99 3.35 8.35
C GLY A 146 -6.93 2.43 9.12
N CYS A 147 -8.11 2.15 8.54
CA CYS A 147 -9.07 1.19 9.10
C CYS A 147 -9.56 0.25 8.01
N ALA A 148 -9.59 -1.04 8.31
CA ALA A 148 -10.15 -2.06 7.41
C ALA A 148 -11.15 -2.95 8.15
N VAL A 149 -12.28 -3.23 7.49
CA VAL A 149 -13.27 -4.21 7.93
C VAL A 149 -13.08 -5.48 7.11
N LEU A 150 -12.78 -6.57 7.78
CA LEU A 150 -12.41 -7.84 7.18
C LEU A 150 -13.41 -8.93 7.57
N ALA A 151 -14.00 -9.62 6.60
CA ALA A 151 -14.77 -10.82 6.85
C ALA A 151 -13.83 -12.03 6.92
N PRO A 152 -13.77 -12.77 8.06
CA PRO A 152 -13.03 -14.02 8.13
C PRO A 152 -13.70 -15.11 7.30
N PRO A 153 -12.96 -16.13 6.84
CA PRO A 153 -13.53 -17.26 6.13
C PRO A 153 -14.48 -18.08 7.03
N LEU A 154 -15.60 -18.54 6.48
CA LEU A 154 -16.56 -19.36 7.20
C LEU A 154 -16.08 -20.79 7.46
N VAL A 155 -15.16 -21.24 6.63
CA VAL A 155 -14.60 -22.60 6.70
C VAL A 155 -13.08 -22.53 6.61
N ALA A 156 -12.42 -23.52 7.17
CA ALA A 156 -10.96 -23.62 7.08
C ALA A 156 -10.52 -23.67 5.61
N GLY A 157 -9.55 -22.81 5.25
CA GLY A 157 -9.08 -22.67 3.86
C GLY A 157 -9.95 -21.79 2.96
N GLY A 158 -11.04 -21.23 3.47
CA GLY A 158 -11.84 -20.23 2.77
C GLY A 158 -11.13 -18.88 2.65
N LYS A 159 -11.79 -17.91 2.03
CA LYS A 159 -11.21 -16.61 1.71
C LYS A 159 -11.58 -15.55 2.75
N PHE A 160 -10.62 -14.73 3.10
CA PHE A 160 -10.86 -13.45 3.76
C PHE A 160 -11.36 -12.44 2.72
N ARG A 161 -12.25 -11.52 3.12
CA ARG A 161 -12.76 -10.46 2.25
C ARG A 161 -12.58 -9.11 2.92
N ILE A 162 -11.95 -8.16 2.24
CA ILE A 162 -11.91 -6.77 2.71
C ILE A 162 -13.21 -6.10 2.28
N LEU A 163 -14.15 -5.97 3.20
CA LEU A 163 -15.49 -5.45 2.92
C LEU A 163 -15.50 -3.93 2.82
N GLU A 164 -14.71 -3.27 3.67
CA GLU A 164 -14.70 -1.82 3.78
C GLU A 164 -13.34 -1.34 4.28
N ARG A 165 -12.93 -0.15 3.88
CA ARG A 165 -11.70 0.49 4.33
C ARG A 165 -11.90 1.99 4.42
N HIS A 166 -11.17 2.59 5.34
CA HIS A 166 -11.19 4.02 5.57
C HIS A 166 -9.79 4.56 5.76
N GLN A 167 -9.58 5.78 5.29
CA GLN A 167 -8.42 6.59 5.58
C GLN A 167 -8.88 7.90 6.20
N TRP A 168 -8.53 8.12 7.47
CA TRP A 168 -8.94 9.31 8.20
C TRP A 168 -7.76 10.24 8.41
N LYS A 169 -7.84 11.44 7.83
CA LYS A 169 -6.79 12.46 7.95
C LYS A 169 -7.23 13.58 8.86
N GLY A 170 -6.36 13.96 9.82
CA GLY A 170 -6.60 15.09 10.71
C GLY A 170 -7.70 14.89 11.75
N MET A 171 -8.13 13.65 11.98
CA MET A 171 -9.07 13.32 13.05
C MET A 171 -8.34 13.17 14.39
N ASP A 172 -8.91 13.73 15.46
CA ASP A 172 -8.43 13.46 16.81
C ASP A 172 -8.78 12.03 17.27
N PHE A 173 -8.18 11.58 18.35
CA PHE A 173 -8.36 10.21 18.85
C PHE A 173 -9.79 9.89 19.27
N ALA A 174 -10.53 10.88 19.76
CA ALA A 174 -11.93 10.69 20.15
C ALA A 174 -12.81 10.48 18.91
N ALA A 175 -12.61 11.29 17.86
CA ALA A 175 -13.29 11.14 16.60
C ALA A 175 -12.95 9.82 15.89
N GLN A 176 -11.67 9.39 15.95
CA GLN A 176 -11.25 8.09 15.43
C GLN A 176 -11.95 6.94 16.17
N ALA A 177 -12.00 6.99 17.50
CA ALA A 177 -12.68 5.97 18.30
C ALA A 177 -14.20 5.94 18.02
N GLU A 178 -14.83 7.10 17.83
CA GLU A 178 -16.25 7.19 17.49
C GLU A 178 -16.54 6.64 16.09
N ALA A 179 -15.66 6.87 15.11
CA ALA A 179 -15.77 6.25 13.78
C ALA A 179 -15.68 4.72 13.86
N ILE A 180 -14.79 4.18 14.71
CA ILE A 180 -14.75 2.72 14.95
C ILE A 180 -16.02 2.24 15.65
N ARG A 181 -16.58 3.01 16.60
CA ARG A 181 -17.86 2.68 17.24
C ARG A 181 -18.98 2.56 16.21
N ALA A 182 -19.09 3.53 15.29
CA ALA A 182 -20.09 3.48 14.22
C ALA A 182 -19.96 2.20 13.37
N LEU A 183 -18.73 1.72 13.11
CA LEU A 183 -18.52 0.44 12.45
C LEU A 183 -19.02 -0.76 13.28
N THR A 184 -18.92 -0.71 14.62
CA THR A 184 -19.49 -1.77 15.48
C THR A 184 -21.03 -1.77 15.52
N GLU A 185 -21.66 -0.66 15.17
CA GLU A 185 -23.12 -0.58 15.02
C GLU A 185 -23.57 -1.09 13.64
N LYS A 186 -22.76 -0.80 12.62
CA LYS A 186 -22.99 -1.21 11.24
C LYS A 186 -22.74 -2.71 11.01
N TYR A 187 -21.72 -3.28 11.65
CA TYR A 187 -21.30 -4.66 11.49
C TYR A 187 -21.37 -5.45 12.79
N ASN A 188 -21.48 -6.77 12.69
CA ASN A 188 -21.32 -7.69 13.82
C ASN A 188 -19.81 -7.93 14.07
N VAL A 189 -19.18 -7.00 14.78
CA VAL A 189 -17.74 -7.04 15.04
C VAL A 189 -17.45 -7.98 16.20
N ASP A 190 -16.61 -9.00 15.99
CA ASP A 190 -16.15 -9.91 17.04
C ASP A 190 -14.66 -9.75 17.39
N TYR A 191 -13.91 -9.03 16.58
CA TYR A 191 -12.49 -8.74 16.82
C TYR A 191 -12.12 -7.32 16.37
N ILE A 192 -11.38 -6.60 17.23
CA ILE A 192 -10.74 -5.33 16.87
C ILE A 192 -9.26 -5.43 17.25
N GLY A 193 -8.36 -5.33 16.26
CA GLY A 193 -6.92 -5.23 16.42
C GLY A 193 -6.46 -3.80 16.16
N ILE A 194 -5.76 -3.19 17.13
CA ILE A 194 -5.30 -1.79 17.05
C ILE A 194 -3.80 -1.76 17.22
N ASP A 195 -3.09 -1.08 16.30
CA ASP A 195 -1.69 -0.75 16.57
C ASP A 195 -1.62 0.20 17.76
N ALA A 196 -1.14 -0.33 18.88
CA ALA A 196 -0.94 0.40 20.11
C ALA A 196 0.51 0.87 20.29
N THR A 197 1.31 0.87 19.24
CA THR A 197 2.69 1.38 19.27
C THR A 197 2.65 2.90 19.40
N GLY A 198 3.38 3.44 20.34
CA GLY A 198 3.46 4.90 20.55
C GLY A 198 2.10 5.55 20.82
N ILE A 199 1.66 6.40 19.88
CA ILE A 199 0.42 7.20 20.00
C ILE A 199 -0.87 6.36 19.99
N GLY A 200 -0.84 5.17 19.40
CA GLY A 200 -2.01 4.29 19.26
C GLY A 200 -2.57 3.80 20.59
N GLN A 201 -1.79 3.85 21.67
CA GLN A 201 -2.26 3.51 23.01
C GLN A 201 -3.46 4.37 23.44
N GLY A 202 -3.52 5.65 23.02
CA GLY A 202 -4.62 6.56 23.34
C GLY A 202 -5.95 6.09 22.72
N VAL A 203 -5.95 5.80 21.41
CA VAL A 203 -7.15 5.32 20.70
C VAL A 203 -7.56 3.94 21.23
N TYR A 204 -6.60 3.07 21.48
CA TYR A 204 -6.87 1.75 22.06
C TYR A 204 -7.65 1.83 23.38
N GLN A 205 -7.28 2.75 24.28
CA GLN A 205 -8.00 2.94 25.56
C GLN A 205 -9.44 3.42 25.32
N LEU A 206 -9.65 4.33 24.38
CA LEU A 206 -10.98 4.81 24.03
C LEU A 206 -11.84 3.70 23.43
N VAL A 207 -11.31 2.92 22.49
CA VAL A 207 -12.03 1.79 21.90
C VAL A 207 -12.38 0.73 22.96
N ARG A 208 -11.47 0.42 23.87
CA ARG A 208 -11.72 -0.52 24.97
C ARG A 208 -12.89 -0.13 25.85
N SER A 209 -13.22 1.14 25.96
CA SER A 209 -14.35 1.60 26.79
C SER A 209 -15.70 1.08 26.29
N PHE A 210 -15.86 0.87 24.97
CA PHE A 210 -17.08 0.34 24.38
C PHE A 210 -16.92 -1.07 23.78
N PHE A 211 -15.68 -1.48 23.47
CA PHE A 211 -15.36 -2.83 23.00
C PHE A 211 -14.22 -3.43 23.86
N PRO A 212 -14.54 -3.99 25.04
CA PRO A 212 -13.52 -4.45 26.00
C PRO A 212 -12.61 -5.57 25.49
N ALA A 213 -13.06 -6.33 24.47
CA ALA A 213 -12.30 -7.41 23.83
C ALA A 213 -11.25 -6.92 22.82
N ALA A 214 -11.15 -5.60 22.55
CA ALA A 214 -10.14 -5.04 21.65
C ALA A 214 -8.72 -5.49 22.03
N ARG A 215 -7.90 -5.75 21.03
CA ARG A 215 -6.52 -6.24 21.17
C ARG A 215 -5.53 -5.15 20.77
N ALA A 216 -4.63 -4.82 21.71
CA ALA A 216 -3.45 -4.00 21.40
C ALA A 216 -2.42 -4.86 20.66
N ILE A 217 -2.03 -4.42 19.48
CA ILE A 217 -0.94 -4.99 18.69
C ILE A 217 0.25 -4.03 18.84
N ARG A 218 1.43 -4.57 19.15
CA ARG A 218 2.66 -3.78 19.17
C ARG A 218 3.52 -4.22 18.00
N TYR A 219 3.83 -3.31 17.11
CA TYR A 219 4.63 -3.56 15.92
C TYR A 219 6.12 -3.59 16.26
N THR A 220 6.56 -4.70 16.87
CA THR A 220 8.00 -5.01 16.89
C THR A 220 8.46 -5.47 15.50
N PRO A 221 9.76 -5.42 15.18
CA PRO A 221 10.29 -5.93 13.92
C PRO A 221 9.86 -7.38 13.63
N GLU A 222 9.85 -8.24 14.66
CA GLU A 222 9.44 -9.63 14.56
C GLU A 222 7.95 -9.76 14.22
N MET A 223 7.10 -8.94 14.89
CA MET A 223 5.67 -8.91 14.62
C MET A 223 5.38 -8.43 13.20
N LYS A 224 6.04 -7.36 12.75
CA LYS A 224 5.91 -6.88 11.36
C LYS A 224 6.28 -7.96 10.36
N THR A 225 7.42 -8.62 10.55
CA THR A 225 7.85 -9.73 9.70
C THR A 225 6.83 -10.86 9.67
N ALA A 226 6.31 -11.27 10.83
CA ALA A 226 5.30 -12.33 10.91
C ALA A 226 4.00 -11.95 10.19
N MET A 227 3.56 -10.69 10.32
CA MET A 227 2.35 -10.18 9.63
C MET A 227 2.54 -10.14 8.11
N VAL A 228 3.68 -9.63 7.63
CA VAL A 228 4.01 -9.59 6.19
C VAL A 228 4.06 -10.99 5.61
N LEU A 229 4.75 -11.94 6.28
CA LEU A 229 4.81 -13.33 5.82
C LEU A 229 3.44 -13.99 5.79
N LYS A 230 2.58 -13.70 6.78
CA LYS A 230 1.21 -14.20 6.82
C LYS A 230 0.35 -13.63 5.71
N ALA A 231 0.43 -12.33 5.46
CA ALA A 231 -0.26 -11.67 4.36
C ALA A 231 0.19 -12.25 3.01
N LYS A 232 1.50 -12.41 2.81
CA LYS A 232 2.08 -13.02 1.61
C LYS A 232 1.58 -14.45 1.36
N ASP A 233 1.56 -15.30 2.40
CA ASP A 233 1.00 -16.65 2.28
C ASP A 233 -0.48 -16.62 1.90
N THR A 234 -1.26 -15.74 2.54
CA THR A 234 -2.70 -15.59 2.29
C THR A 234 -2.99 -15.16 0.85
N ILE A 235 -2.27 -14.15 0.35
CA ILE A 235 -2.38 -13.64 -1.02
C ILE A 235 -1.96 -14.69 -2.03
N ARG A 236 -0.78 -15.30 -1.86
CA ARG A 236 -0.25 -16.34 -2.75
C ARG A 236 -1.21 -17.52 -2.91
N ARG A 237 -1.87 -17.89 -1.84
CA ARG A 237 -2.87 -18.99 -1.83
C ARG A 237 -4.22 -18.57 -2.40
N GLY A 238 -4.41 -17.32 -2.80
CA GLY A 238 -5.69 -16.78 -3.25
C GLY A 238 -6.76 -16.81 -2.16
N CYS A 239 -6.34 -16.71 -0.88
CA CYS A 239 -7.24 -16.72 0.27
C CYS A 239 -7.62 -15.31 0.75
N LEU A 240 -7.38 -14.28 -0.05
CA LEU A 240 -7.84 -12.90 0.14
C LEU A 240 -8.69 -12.49 -1.05
N GLU A 241 -9.75 -11.74 -0.80
CA GLU A 241 -10.54 -11.04 -1.82
C GLU A 241 -10.76 -9.60 -1.41
N TYR A 242 -10.73 -8.70 -2.39
CA TYR A 242 -11.14 -7.31 -2.25
C TYR A 242 -11.67 -6.76 -3.58
N ASP A 243 -12.47 -5.72 -3.50
CA ASP A 243 -13.08 -5.10 -4.68
C ASP A 243 -12.03 -4.53 -5.63
N ALA A 244 -12.12 -4.87 -6.92
CA ALA A 244 -11.19 -4.42 -7.95
C ALA A 244 -11.17 -2.88 -8.13
N GLY A 245 -12.27 -2.19 -7.78
CA GLY A 245 -12.34 -0.73 -7.74
C GLY A 245 -11.57 -0.10 -6.59
N ALA A 246 -11.16 -0.90 -5.58
CA ALA A 246 -10.40 -0.45 -4.44
C ALA A 246 -8.89 -0.33 -4.74
N THR A 247 -8.53 0.52 -5.70
CA THR A 247 -7.15 0.67 -6.22
C THR A 247 -6.12 1.06 -5.16
N ASP A 248 -6.53 1.76 -4.12
CA ASP A 248 -5.68 2.15 -2.98
C ASP A 248 -5.32 0.96 -2.09
N ILE A 249 -6.13 -0.11 -2.01
CA ILE A 249 -5.71 -1.37 -1.39
C ILE A 249 -4.50 -1.93 -2.14
N THR A 250 -4.60 -2.03 -3.46
CA THR A 250 -3.50 -2.51 -4.31
C THR A 250 -2.23 -1.67 -4.17
N GLN A 251 -2.38 -0.35 -4.01
CA GLN A 251 -1.25 0.57 -3.81
C GLN A 251 -0.64 0.49 -2.40
N SER A 252 -1.36 -0.07 -1.44
CA SER A 252 -0.90 -0.20 -0.05
C SER A 252 -0.07 -1.46 0.19
N PHE A 253 -0.09 -2.41 -0.75
CA PHE A 253 0.72 -3.63 -0.75
C PHE A 253 2.03 -3.41 -1.50
#